data_f8c7c2a68fe24a827d3153d143c9b400
#
_entry.id   f8c7c2a68fe24a827d3153d143c9b400
#
_cell.length_a   1.000
_cell.length_b   1.000
_cell.length_c   1.000
_cell.angle_alpha   90.00
_cell.angle_beta   90.00
_cell.angle_gamma   90.00
#
_symmetry.space_group_name_H-M   'P 1'
#
loop_
_entity.id
_entity.type
_entity.pdbx_description
1 polymer ?
#
loop_
_entity_poly.entity_id
_entity_poly.type
_entity_poly.pdbx_seq_one_letter_code
_entity_poly.pdbx_strand_id
1 'polypeptide(L)'
;MGLGAQLIAWPEAFVQQLTARGFFTIRYDNRDSGLSTKFDGTPDFAALFSGDVSSVAYRIEDMADDAIVLLDELGVARTHVVGVSMGGMISQALVINYPARFLSACSIMSTTGDRIVGAPTGEAVTALLRPPAANREEAVAASLESSKVISSPGFPFDVDLMTRRAAAAYDRSYCPEGTARQLGAILGSPDRTEGLHRVTIPFLVIHGEEDPLVTVSGGKATAAAVPGSELVVIPGMGHDLPDAVWDLIIDAIVANTALATV
;
A
#
# COMPACT_ATOMS: atom_id res chain seq x y z
N MET A 1 4.88 -0.61 -0.77
CA MET A 1 3.88 -1.53 -1.39
C MET A 1 2.85 -1.95 -0.35
N GLY A 2 1.77 -2.64 -0.79
CA GLY A 2 0.68 -3.11 0.05
C GLY A 2 1.01 -4.34 0.89
N LEU A 3 -0.01 -4.87 1.56
CA LEU A 3 0.03 -6.03 2.44
C LEU A 3 0.69 -7.24 1.78
N GLY A 4 1.70 -7.82 2.42
CA GLY A 4 2.45 -8.98 1.95
C GLY A 4 3.28 -8.77 0.68
N ALA A 5 3.14 -7.61 0.03
CA ALA A 5 3.80 -7.33 -1.23
C ALA A 5 5.26 -6.93 -1.01
N GLN A 6 6.12 -7.47 -1.89
CA GLN A 6 7.55 -7.17 -1.93
C GLN A 6 7.83 -5.98 -2.86
N LEU A 7 9.05 -5.42 -2.79
CA LEU A 7 9.47 -4.32 -3.67
C LEU A 7 9.33 -4.63 -5.17
N ILE A 8 9.39 -5.91 -5.54
CA ILE A 8 9.22 -6.38 -6.93
C ILE A 8 7.77 -6.31 -7.42
N ALA A 9 6.81 -6.05 -6.55
CA ALA A 9 5.42 -5.81 -6.93
C ALA A 9 5.23 -4.44 -7.64
N TRP A 10 6.17 -3.50 -7.46
CA TRP A 10 6.25 -2.34 -8.35
C TRP A 10 6.69 -2.80 -9.73
N PRO A 11 5.87 -2.65 -10.79
CA PRO A 11 6.27 -3.03 -12.14
C PRO A 11 7.53 -2.26 -12.56
N GLU A 12 8.52 -2.97 -13.09
CA GLU A 12 9.80 -2.33 -13.46
C GLU A 12 9.60 -1.20 -14.48
N ALA A 13 8.72 -1.41 -15.47
CA ALA A 13 8.43 -0.38 -16.47
C ALA A 13 7.75 0.87 -15.87
N PHE A 14 6.89 0.70 -14.83
CA PHE A 14 6.32 1.83 -14.10
C PHE A 14 7.41 2.65 -13.40
N VAL A 15 8.35 1.99 -12.74
CA VAL A 15 9.47 2.64 -12.05
C VAL A 15 10.41 3.33 -13.03
N GLN A 16 10.69 2.69 -14.18
CA GLN A 16 11.50 3.29 -15.26
C GLN A 16 10.85 4.56 -15.82
N GLN A 17 9.53 4.62 -15.94
CA GLN A 17 8.84 5.84 -16.36
C GLN A 17 9.01 6.97 -15.35
N LEU A 18 8.95 6.71 -14.03
CA LEU A 18 9.28 7.72 -13.02
C LEU A 18 10.73 8.19 -13.13
N THR A 19 11.66 7.27 -13.32
CA THR A 19 13.08 7.59 -13.51
C THR A 19 13.29 8.46 -14.77
N ALA A 20 12.58 8.16 -15.86
CA ALA A 20 12.62 8.96 -17.10
C ALA A 20 12.06 10.39 -16.91
N ARG A 21 11.20 10.60 -15.88
CA ARG A 21 10.71 11.94 -15.47
C ARG A 21 11.69 12.67 -14.54
N GLY A 22 12.90 12.10 -14.28
CA GLY A 22 13.96 12.73 -13.49
C GLY A 22 14.00 12.35 -12.01
N PHE A 23 13.21 11.39 -11.57
CA PHE A 23 13.22 10.94 -10.17
C PHE A 23 14.29 9.89 -9.93
N PHE A 24 15.04 10.04 -8.85
CA PHE A 24 15.77 8.94 -8.22
C PHE A 24 14.79 8.14 -7.37
N THR A 25 14.55 6.88 -7.74
CA THR A 25 13.52 6.05 -7.10
C THR A 25 14.11 5.05 -6.12
N ILE A 26 13.57 5.01 -4.91
CA ILE A 26 13.93 4.06 -3.85
C ILE A 26 12.75 3.13 -3.63
N ARG A 27 12.97 1.82 -3.77
CA ARG A 27 12.00 0.77 -3.44
C ARG A 27 12.59 -0.12 -2.36
N TYR A 28 11.79 -0.47 -1.37
CA TYR A 28 12.22 -1.36 -0.31
C TYR A 28 11.12 -2.35 0.05
N ASP A 29 11.50 -3.46 0.67
CA ASP A 29 10.57 -4.39 1.28
C ASP A 29 10.21 -3.87 2.68
N ASN A 30 8.93 -3.78 2.99
CA ASN A 30 8.50 -3.52 4.35
C ASN A 30 8.92 -4.66 5.29
N ARG A 31 9.02 -4.40 6.62
CA ARG A 31 9.23 -5.46 7.60
C ARG A 31 8.24 -6.60 7.36
N ASP A 32 8.67 -7.83 7.60
CA ASP A 32 7.91 -9.07 7.33
C ASP A 32 7.66 -9.41 5.86
N SER A 33 8.15 -8.63 4.93
CA SER A 33 8.04 -8.87 3.49
C SER A 33 9.42 -9.02 2.85
N GLY A 34 9.49 -9.74 1.72
CA GLY A 34 10.68 -9.87 0.90
C GLY A 34 11.93 -10.27 1.69
N LEU A 35 13.00 -9.52 1.53
CA LEU A 35 14.29 -9.78 2.20
C LEU A 35 14.50 -8.94 3.48
N SER A 36 13.53 -8.11 3.84
CA SER A 36 13.57 -7.35 5.10
C SER A 36 13.35 -8.24 6.31
N THR A 37 13.68 -7.73 7.49
CA THR A 37 13.58 -8.42 8.79
C THR A 37 12.21 -9.06 8.98
N LYS A 38 12.20 -10.32 9.43
CA LYS A 38 11.02 -11.06 9.84
C LYS A 38 10.90 -10.98 11.36
N PHE A 39 9.69 -10.70 11.81
CA PHE A 39 9.36 -10.58 13.23
C PHE A 39 8.73 -11.88 13.75
N ASP A 40 8.65 -12.01 15.06
CA ASP A 40 7.97 -13.10 15.74
C ASP A 40 6.55 -12.70 16.16
N GLY A 41 5.76 -13.69 16.57
CA GLY A 41 4.40 -13.51 17.07
C GLY A 41 3.33 -13.83 16.02
N THR A 42 2.15 -14.14 16.52
CA THR A 42 0.96 -14.45 15.72
C THR A 42 -0.18 -13.56 16.21
N PRO A 43 -0.77 -12.73 15.34
CA PRO A 43 -1.91 -11.90 15.72
C PRO A 43 -3.12 -12.77 16.10
N ASP A 44 -3.80 -12.40 17.16
CA ASP A 44 -5.13 -12.93 17.49
C ASP A 44 -6.20 -12.07 16.79
N PHE A 45 -6.63 -12.50 15.61
CA PHE A 45 -7.64 -11.76 14.85
C PHE A 45 -9.00 -11.67 15.56
N ALA A 46 -9.39 -12.64 16.36
CA ALA A 46 -10.64 -12.57 17.12
C ALA A 46 -10.57 -11.47 18.19
N ALA A 47 -9.45 -11.38 18.89
CA ALA A 47 -9.16 -10.30 19.83
C ALA A 47 -9.11 -8.92 19.12
N LEU A 48 -8.43 -8.83 17.98
CA LEU A 48 -8.35 -7.60 17.19
C LEU A 48 -9.72 -7.09 16.73
N PHE A 49 -10.60 -7.98 16.28
CA PHE A 49 -11.97 -7.59 15.90
C PHE A 49 -12.82 -7.14 17.11
N SER A 50 -12.49 -7.59 18.31
CA SER A 50 -13.11 -7.11 19.56
C SER A 50 -12.45 -5.84 20.14
N GLY A 51 -11.37 -5.35 19.51
CA GLY A 51 -10.65 -4.13 19.89
C GLY A 51 -9.44 -4.36 20.81
N ASP A 52 -9.09 -5.62 21.14
CA ASP A 52 -7.87 -5.93 21.87
C ASP A 52 -6.68 -6.04 20.89
N VAL A 53 -5.76 -5.10 21.00
CA VAL A 53 -4.56 -4.98 20.16
C VAL A 53 -3.29 -5.55 20.82
N SER A 54 -3.43 -6.28 21.93
CA SER A 54 -2.27 -6.78 22.71
C SER A 54 -1.41 -7.79 21.95
N SER A 55 -1.98 -8.50 20.97
CA SER A 55 -1.27 -9.47 20.13
C SER A 55 -0.55 -8.87 18.91
N VAL A 56 -0.65 -7.55 18.70
CA VAL A 56 -0.03 -6.88 17.55
C VAL A 56 1.47 -6.72 17.78
N ALA A 57 2.29 -7.30 16.91
CA ALA A 57 3.74 -7.25 17.03
C ALA A 57 4.31 -5.85 16.76
N TYR A 58 3.67 -5.08 15.88
CA TYR A 58 4.02 -3.71 15.50
C TYR A 58 2.82 -3.05 14.81
N ARG A 59 2.87 -1.74 14.61
CA ARG A 59 1.83 -0.93 13.98
C ARG A 59 2.31 -0.30 12.66
N ILE A 60 1.43 0.38 11.96
CA ILE A 60 1.76 1.15 10.75
C ILE A 60 2.78 2.25 11.05
N GLU A 61 2.72 2.84 12.23
CA GLU A 61 3.67 3.85 12.70
C GLU A 61 5.10 3.28 12.79
N ASP A 62 5.27 2.06 13.30
CA ASP A 62 6.59 1.40 13.35
C ASP A 62 7.16 1.11 11.95
N MET A 63 6.28 0.84 10.96
CA MET A 63 6.69 0.68 9.57
C MET A 63 7.08 2.02 8.93
N ALA A 64 6.49 3.11 9.38
CA ALA A 64 6.90 4.46 9.00
C ALA A 64 8.28 4.80 9.58
N ASP A 65 8.54 4.42 10.84
CA ASP A 65 9.85 4.60 11.48
C ASP A 65 10.97 3.86 10.72
N ASP A 66 10.71 2.63 10.23
CA ASP A 66 11.66 1.91 9.37
C ASP A 66 12.05 2.70 8.12
N ALA A 67 11.06 3.35 7.48
CA ALA A 67 11.34 4.15 6.29
C ALA A 67 12.21 5.37 6.62
N ILE A 68 12.03 5.99 7.78
CA ILE A 68 12.88 7.10 8.24
C ILE A 68 14.32 6.63 8.47
N VAL A 69 14.49 5.50 9.18
CA VAL A 69 15.82 4.91 9.39
C VAL A 69 16.51 4.60 8.06
N LEU A 70 15.77 4.03 7.08
CA LEU A 70 16.30 3.77 5.74
C LEU A 70 16.75 5.07 5.05
N LEU A 71 15.95 6.13 5.12
CA LEU A 71 16.31 7.43 4.52
C LEU A 71 17.55 8.04 5.18
N ASP A 72 17.69 7.89 6.50
CA ASP A 72 18.86 8.37 7.25
C ASP A 72 20.13 7.60 6.84
N GLU A 73 20.09 6.28 6.74
CA GLU A 73 21.19 5.44 6.28
C GLU A 73 21.61 5.75 4.83
N LEU A 74 20.65 6.14 3.99
CA LEU A 74 20.92 6.55 2.61
C LEU A 74 21.36 8.03 2.48
N GLY A 75 21.38 8.79 3.57
CA GLY A 75 21.70 10.22 3.56
C GLY A 75 20.64 11.08 2.85
N VAL A 76 19.39 10.61 2.75
CA VAL A 76 18.30 11.33 2.09
C VAL A 76 17.57 12.21 3.11
N ALA A 77 17.84 13.51 3.07
CA ALA A 77 17.25 14.46 4.01
C ALA A 77 15.74 14.67 3.78
N ARG A 78 15.32 14.81 2.52
CA ARG A 78 13.91 15.03 2.13
C ARG A 78 13.58 14.26 0.86
N THR A 79 12.35 13.77 0.75
CA THR A 79 11.89 13.00 -0.42
C THR A 79 10.40 13.20 -0.67
N HIS A 80 9.90 12.78 -1.82
CA HIS A 80 8.50 12.51 -2.07
C HIS A 80 8.19 11.08 -1.65
N VAL A 81 6.97 10.79 -1.19
CA VAL A 81 6.56 9.43 -0.84
C VAL A 81 5.33 9.00 -1.64
N VAL A 82 5.38 7.78 -2.17
CA VAL A 82 4.25 7.14 -2.88
C VAL A 82 4.00 5.78 -2.26
N GLY A 83 2.80 5.55 -1.79
CA GLY A 83 2.40 4.29 -1.17
C GLY A 83 1.12 3.72 -1.76
N VAL A 84 1.09 2.39 -1.93
CA VAL A 84 -0.06 1.64 -2.44
C VAL A 84 -0.67 0.82 -1.32
N SER A 85 -1.99 0.90 -1.10
CA SER A 85 -2.74 0.12 -0.11
C SER A 85 -2.16 0.32 1.31
N MET A 86 -1.68 -0.70 2.01
CA MET A 86 -0.93 -0.55 3.26
C MET A 86 0.22 0.47 3.13
N GLY A 87 0.92 0.51 1.99
CA GLY A 87 1.94 1.53 1.72
C GLY A 87 1.39 2.95 1.73
N GLY A 88 0.14 3.17 1.33
CA GLY A 88 -0.56 4.45 1.48
C GLY A 88 -0.83 4.79 2.95
N MET A 89 -1.18 3.80 3.79
CA MET A 89 -1.31 4.00 5.23
C MET A 89 0.03 4.39 5.87
N ILE A 90 1.13 3.74 5.45
CA ILE A 90 2.49 4.09 5.88
C ILE A 90 2.85 5.51 5.43
N SER A 91 2.54 5.88 4.18
CA SER A 91 2.78 7.24 3.67
C SER A 91 2.03 8.29 4.46
N GLN A 92 0.79 8.01 4.87
CA GLN A 92 0.02 8.89 5.77
C GLN A 92 0.72 9.03 7.14
N ALA A 93 1.14 7.93 7.77
CA ALA A 93 1.85 7.96 9.05
C ALA A 93 3.17 8.75 8.94
N LEU A 94 3.90 8.58 7.84
CA LEU A 94 5.15 9.30 7.56
C LEU A 94 4.93 10.82 7.53
N VAL A 95 3.95 11.31 6.77
CA VAL A 95 3.75 12.76 6.66
C VAL A 95 3.11 13.39 7.89
N ILE A 96 2.41 12.60 8.69
CA ILE A 96 1.86 13.03 9.99
C ILE A 96 2.98 13.16 11.03
N ASN A 97 3.84 12.14 11.15
CA ASN A 97 4.82 12.05 12.22
C ASN A 97 6.15 12.76 11.87
N TYR A 98 6.49 12.84 10.58
CA TYR A 98 7.76 13.37 10.08
C TYR A 98 7.57 14.40 8.95
N PRO A 99 6.73 15.44 9.12
CA PRO A 99 6.35 16.34 8.03
C PRO A 99 7.55 17.05 7.37
N ALA A 100 8.61 17.31 8.11
CA ALA A 100 9.81 17.96 7.59
C ALA A 100 10.65 17.09 6.64
N ARG A 101 10.40 15.78 6.61
CA ARG A 101 11.14 14.80 5.77
C ARG A 101 10.53 14.62 4.39
N PHE A 102 9.31 15.13 4.17
CA PHE A 102 8.58 14.90 2.93
C PHE A 102 8.24 16.18 2.20
N LEU A 103 8.44 16.16 0.89
CA LEU A 103 8.15 17.25 -0.05
C LEU A 103 6.71 17.16 -0.57
N SER A 104 6.23 15.97 -0.83
CA SER A 104 4.84 15.65 -1.18
C SER A 104 4.54 14.18 -0.87
N ALA A 105 3.27 13.82 -0.86
CA ALA A 105 2.83 12.44 -0.69
C ALA A 105 1.79 12.05 -1.74
N CYS A 106 1.78 10.74 -2.09
CA CYS A 106 0.73 10.12 -2.88
C CYS A 106 0.26 8.83 -2.18
N SER A 107 -1.03 8.76 -1.89
CA SER A 107 -1.70 7.59 -1.31
C SER A 107 -2.60 6.94 -2.36
N ILE A 108 -2.25 5.73 -2.80
CA ILE A 108 -2.96 5.01 -3.86
C ILE A 108 -3.76 3.87 -3.23
N MET A 109 -5.06 3.73 -3.56
CA MET A 109 -5.99 2.68 -3.13
C MET A 109 -5.90 2.35 -1.63
N SER A 110 -5.95 3.38 -0.78
CA SER A 110 -5.76 3.26 0.65
C SER A 110 -6.91 3.93 1.45
N THR A 111 -6.82 3.86 2.78
CA THR A 111 -7.82 4.43 3.70
C THR A 111 -7.15 5.08 4.91
N THR A 112 -7.88 5.95 5.61
CA THR A 112 -7.41 6.64 6.82
C THR A 112 -7.18 5.71 8.02
N GLY A 113 -7.78 4.53 8.00
CA GLY A 113 -7.85 3.63 9.15
C GLY A 113 -9.14 3.76 9.96
N ASP A 114 -10.02 4.70 9.63
CA ASP A 114 -11.40 4.70 10.10
C ASP A 114 -12.10 3.43 9.59
N ARG A 115 -12.67 2.66 10.50
CA ARG A 115 -13.30 1.36 10.23
C ARG A 115 -14.63 1.46 9.46
N ILE A 116 -15.18 2.67 9.32
CA ILE A 116 -16.45 2.91 8.61
C ILE A 116 -16.22 3.07 7.10
N VAL A 117 -15.03 3.55 6.71
CA VAL A 117 -14.70 3.82 5.30
C VAL A 117 -13.67 2.82 4.75
N GLY A 118 -13.70 2.60 3.44
CA GLY A 118 -12.78 1.67 2.79
C GLY A 118 -13.03 0.20 3.16
N ALA A 119 -14.21 -0.15 3.63
CA ALA A 119 -14.54 -1.53 3.99
C ALA A 119 -14.50 -2.45 2.77
N PRO A 120 -13.85 -3.63 2.87
CA PRO A 120 -13.79 -4.58 1.77
C PRO A 120 -15.13 -5.27 1.51
N THR A 121 -15.33 -5.77 0.29
CA THR A 121 -16.46 -6.67 -0.04
C THR A 121 -16.25 -8.05 0.59
N GLY A 122 -17.33 -8.84 0.74
CA GLY A 122 -17.23 -10.18 1.32
C GLY A 122 -16.30 -11.13 0.55
N GLU A 123 -16.26 -11.01 -0.78
CA GLU A 123 -15.35 -11.79 -1.64
C GLU A 123 -13.88 -11.39 -1.42
N ALA A 124 -13.61 -10.09 -1.32
CA ALA A 124 -12.27 -9.60 -1.04
C ALA A 124 -11.79 -10.00 0.37
N VAL A 125 -12.67 -10.00 1.38
CA VAL A 125 -12.35 -10.54 2.71
C VAL A 125 -11.97 -12.00 2.64
N THR A 126 -12.72 -12.82 1.89
CA THR A 126 -12.43 -14.24 1.72
C THR A 126 -11.08 -14.46 1.02
N ALA A 127 -10.76 -13.65 0.01
CA ALA A 127 -9.47 -13.72 -0.67
C ALA A 127 -8.31 -13.30 0.25
N LEU A 128 -8.52 -12.30 1.11
CA LEU A 128 -7.52 -11.77 2.04
C LEU A 128 -7.20 -12.77 3.18
N LEU A 129 -8.20 -13.48 3.68
CA LEU A 129 -8.09 -14.37 4.83
C LEU A 129 -7.83 -15.85 4.46
N ARG A 130 -7.33 -16.12 3.25
CA ARG A 130 -6.97 -17.48 2.83
C ARG A 130 -5.89 -18.06 3.74
N PRO A 131 -5.98 -19.37 4.08
CA PRO A 131 -4.91 -20.06 4.77
C PRO A 131 -3.59 -20.02 3.99
N PRO A 132 -2.44 -20.09 4.68
CA PRO A 132 -1.15 -20.25 4.02
C PRO A 132 -1.13 -21.48 3.11
N ALA A 133 -0.50 -21.37 1.95
CA ALA A 133 -0.30 -22.49 1.03
C ALA A 133 0.80 -23.41 1.53
N ALA A 134 0.66 -24.71 1.30
CA ALA A 134 1.63 -25.72 1.73
C ALA A 134 2.88 -25.79 0.84
N ASN A 135 2.79 -25.31 -0.40
CA ASN A 135 3.88 -25.39 -1.37
C ASN A 135 3.77 -24.25 -2.41
N ARG A 136 4.79 -24.18 -3.28
CA ARG A 136 4.89 -23.15 -4.33
C ARG A 136 3.70 -23.14 -5.28
N GLU A 137 3.28 -24.29 -5.74
CA GLU A 137 2.20 -24.41 -6.74
C GLU A 137 0.88 -23.89 -6.16
N GLU A 138 0.55 -24.30 -4.95
CA GLU A 138 -0.62 -23.81 -4.21
C GLU A 138 -0.54 -22.31 -3.94
N ALA A 139 0.64 -21.81 -3.56
CA ALA A 139 0.82 -20.37 -3.30
C ALA A 139 0.60 -19.53 -4.56
N VAL A 140 1.13 -19.97 -5.70
CA VAL A 140 0.94 -19.30 -6.99
C VAL A 140 -0.54 -19.33 -7.41
N ALA A 141 -1.20 -20.47 -7.28
CA ALA A 141 -2.62 -20.62 -7.60
C ALA A 141 -3.49 -19.72 -6.68
N ALA A 142 -3.25 -19.75 -5.37
CA ALA A 142 -3.97 -18.91 -4.41
C ALA A 142 -3.76 -17.41 -4.66
N SER A 143 -2.54 -16.99 -5.00
CA SER A 143 -2.23 -15.60 -5.36
C SER A 143 -2.97 -15.18 -6.62
N LEU A 144 -3.01 -16.04 -7.66
CA LEU A 144 -3.74 -15.77 -8.90
C LEU A 144 -5.23 -15.60 -8.65
N GLU A 145 -5.84 -16.50 -7.86
CA GLU A 145 -7.27 -16.42 -7.51
C GLU A 145 -7.59 -15.16 -6.69
N SER A 146 -6.73 -14.80 -5.72
CA SER A 146 -6.91 -13.56 -4.96
C SER A 146 -6.77 -12.32 -5.86
N SER A 147 -5.80 -12.35 -6.79
CA SER A 147 -5.60 -11.26 -7.75
C SER A 147 -6.82 -11.08 -8.66
N LYS A 148 -7.46 -12.15 -9.11
CA LYS A 148 -8.69 -12.07 -9.91
C LYS A 148 -9.83 -11.39 -9.18
N VAL A 149 -9.98 -11.66 -7.88
CA VAL A 149 -11.04 -11.07 -7.06
C VAL A 149 -10.85 -9.56 -6.91
N ILE A 150 -9.61 -9.09 -6.76
CA ILE A 150 -9.33 -7.68 -6.47
C ILE A 150 -8.93 -6.86 -7.70
N SER A 151 -8.72 -7.51 -8.86
CA SER A 151 -8.29 -6.83 -10.08
C SER A 151 -9.31 -5.85 -10.63
N SER A 152 -8.84 -5.02 -11.52
CA SER A 152 -9.58 -3.97 -12.20
C SER A 152 -10.56 -4.56 -13.25
N PRO A 153 -11.89 -4.50 -13.06
CA PRO A 153 -12.84 -5.08 -14.01
C PRO A 153 -12.91 -4.33 -15.34
N GLY A 154 -12.50 -3.07 -15.38
CA GLY A 154 -12.47 -2.26 -16.60
C GLY A 154 -11.24 -2.50 -17.49
N PHE A 155 -10.30 -3.35 -17.08
CA PHE A 155 -9.03 -3.57 -17.77
C PHE A 155 -8.74 -5.06 -17.95
N PRO A 156 -7.97 -5.45 -19.00
CA PRO A 156 -7.60 -6.85 -19.21
C PRO A 156 -6.82 -7.44 -18.06
N PHE A 157 -7.17 -8.65 -17.63
CA PHE A 157 -6.42 -9.42 -16.62
C PHE A 157 -5.46 -10.40 -17.32
N ASP A 158 -4.17 -10.13 -17.26
CA ASP A 158 -3.12 -10.99 -17.82
C ASP A 158 -2.76 -12.13 -16.85
N VAL A 159 -3.37 -13.29 -17.06
CA VAL A 159 -3.15 -14.50 -16.24
C VAL A 159 -1.69 -14.92 -16.23
N ASP A 160 -0.99 -14.89 -17.36
CA ASP A 160 0.40 -15.33 -17.47
C ASP A 160 1.34 -14.38 -16.72
N LEU A 161 1.11 -13.07 -16.84
CA LEU A 161 1.88 -12.06 -16.10
C LEU A 161 1.67 -12.22 -14.60
N MET A 162 0.42 -12.36 -14.14
CA MET A 162 0.11 -12.53 -12.71
C MET A 162 0.68 -13.84 -12.16
N THR A 163 0.64 -14.93 -12.93
CA THR A 163 1.27 -16.20 -12.56
C THR A 163 2.78 -16.05 -12.40
N ARG A 164 3.45 -15.39 -13.36
CA ARG A 164 4.91 -15.13 -13.26
C ARG A 164 5.26 -14.25 -12.05
N ARG A 165 4.47 -13.21 -11.77
CA ARG A 165 4.68 -12.34 -10.60
C ARG A 165 4.50 -13.10 -9.28
N ALA A 166 3.45 -13.91 -9.16
CA ALA A 166 3.22 -14.74 -7.99
C ALA A 166 4.36 -15.74 -7.76
N ALA A 167 4.83 -16.40 -8.84
CA ALA A 167 5.95 -17.31 -8.79
C ALA A 167 7.24 -16.61 -8.34
N ALA A 168 7.56 -15.47 -8.94
CA ALA A 168 8.75 -14.68 -8.59
C ALA A 168 8.71 -14.19 -7.13
N ALA A 169 7.54 -13.80 -6.64
CA ALA A 169 7.37 -13.37 -5.25
C ALA A 169 7.60 -14.54 -4.28
N TYR A 170 7.04 -15.71 -4.58
CA TYR A 170 7.27 -16.93 -3.78
C TYR A 170 8.74 -17.30 -3.76
N ASP A 171 9.38 -17.39 -4.92
CA ASP A 171 10.77 -17.81 -5.07
C ASP A 171 11.74 -16.86 -4.38
N ARG A 172 11.39 -15.55 -4.32
CA ARG A 172 12.21 -14.55 -3.64
C ARG A 172 12.06 -14.61 -2.11
N SER A 173 10.84 -14.73 -1.61
CA SER A 173 10.57 -14.86 -0.17
C SER A 173 9.09 -15.13 0.08
N TYR A 174 8.76 -16.30 0.58
CA TYR A 174 7.42 -16.66 1.01
C TYR A 174 7.34 -16.59 2.54
N CYS A 175 6.56 -15.65 3.07
CA CYS A 175 6.42 -15.43 4.52
C CYS A 175 4.96 -15.11 4.89
N PRO A 176 4.07 -16.12 4.89
CA PRO A 176 2.65 -15.91 5.20
C PRO A 176 2.41 -15.42 6.63
N GLU A 177 3.23 -15.82 7.61
CA GLU A 177 3.18 -15.34 8.98
C GLU A 177 3.49 -13.83 9.04
N GLY A 178 4.40 -13.36 8.21
CA GLY A 178 4.71 -11.95 8.05
C GLY A 178 3.52 -11.16 7.49
N THR A 179 2.84 -11.72 6.47
CA THR A 179 1.61 -11.12 5.94
C THR A 179 0.52 -11.04 7.02
N ALA A 180 0.38 -12.07 7.84
CA ALA A 180 -0.57 -12.04 8.96
C ALA A 180 -0.21 -10.93 9.98
N ARG A 181 1.07 -10.76 10.34
CA ARG A 181 1.50 -9.68 11.24
C ARG A 181 1.27 -8.29 10.65
N GLN A 182 1.52 -8.10 9.36
CA GLN A 182 1.19 -6.85 8.66
C GLN A 182 -0.32 -6.56 8.67
N LEU A 183 -1.17 -7.59 8.48
CA LEU A 183 -2.62 -7.43 8.62
C LEU A 183 -3.00 -7.07 10.07
N GLY A 184 -2.35 -7.70 11.05
CA GLY A 184 -2.46 -7.32 12.45
C GLY A 184 -2.08 -5.86 12.69
N ALA A 185 -1.01 -5.37 12.06
CA ALA A 185 -0.61 -3.98 12.13
C ALA A 185 -1.67 -3.03 11.55
N ILE A 186 -2.26 -3.37 10.40
CA ILE A 186 -3.36 -2.58 9.80
C ILE A 186 -4.56 -2.49 10.75
N LEU A 187 -5.00 -3.62 11.30
CA LEU A 187 -6.17 -3.69 12.17
C LEU A 187 -5.92 -3.08 13.56
N GLY A 188 -4.67 -3.13 14.04
CA GLY A 188 -4.27 -2.63 15.34
C GLY A 188 -3.80 -1.17 15.36
N SER A 189 -3.66 -0.54 14.20
CA SER A 189 -3.29 0.87 14.11
C SER A 189 -4.49 1.80 14.28
N PRO A 190 -4.29 2.99 14.85
CA PRO A 190 -5.37 3.96 15.04
C PRO A 190 -5.80 4.59 13.71
N ASP A 191 -6.97 5.20 13.72
CA ASP A 191 -7.43 6.11 12.67
C ASP A 191 -6.51 7.34 12.58
N ARG A 192 -6.12 7.69 11.35
CA ARG A 192 -5.18 8.77 11.06
C ARG A 192 -5.87 10.06 10.61
N THR A 193 -7.21 10.10 10.58
CA THR A 193 -8.00 11.24 10.08
C THR A 193 -7.59 12.55 10.75
N GLU A 194 -7.52 12.61 12.09
CA GLU A 194 -7.11 13.81 12.82
C GLU A 194 -5.67 14.24 12.52
N GLY A 195 -4.77 13.27 12.28
CA GLY A 195 -3.40 13.55 11.85
C GLY A 195 -3.36 14.16 10.45
N LEU A 196 -4.17 13.65 9.54
CA LEU A 196 -4.24 14.09 8.16
C LEU A 196 -4.75 15.54 8.03
N HIS A 197 -5.64 16.01 8.91
CA HIS A 197 -6.07 17.42 8.95
C HIS A 197 -4.91 18.42 9.14
N ARG A 198 -3.77 17.99 9.65
CA ARG A 198 -2.61 18.83 9.89
C ARG A 198 -1.55 18.78 8.78
N VAL A 199 -1.76 17.95 7.76
CA VAL A 199 -0.83 17.83 6.63
C VAL A 199 -0.92 19.08 5.76
N THR A 200 0.23 19.70 5.48
CA THR A 200 0.32 20.96 4.73
C THR A 200 1.13 20.85 3.44
N ILE A 201 1.78 19.70 3.20
CA ILE A 201 2.49 19.43 1.95
C ILE A 201 1.51 18.99 0.84
N PRO A 202 1.86 19.13 -0.44
CA PRO A 202 1.06 18.59 -1.53
C PRO A 202 0.74 17.13 -1.32
N PHE A 203 -0.53 16.77 -1.41
CA PHE A 203 -1.01 15.41 -1.16
C PHE A 203 -1.96 14.97 -2.26
N LEU A 204 -1.62 13.86 -2.90
CA LEU A 204 -2.41 13.24 -3.95
C LEU A 204 -3.03 11.94 -3.42
N VAL A 205 -4.31 11.77 -3.70
CA VAL A 205 -5.03 10.50 -3.47
C VAL A 205 -5.45 9.94 -4.83
N ILE A 206 -5.08 8.69 -5.11
CA ILE A 206 -5.52 7.97 -6.30
C ILE A 206 -6.30 6.74 -5.86
N HIS A 207 -7.46 6.49 -6.47
CA HIS A 207 -8.28 5.34 -6.09
C HIS A 207 -9.03 4.76 -7.28
N GLY A 208 -9.13 3.43 -7.33
CA GLY A 208 -10.00 2.75 -8.28
C GLY A 208 -11.46 2.89 -7.87
N GLU A 209 -12.34 3.22 -8.82
CA GLU A 209 -13.78 3.32 -8.55
C GLU A 209 -14.39 1.97 -8.15
N GLU A 210 -13.85 0.90 -8.74
CA GLU A 210 -14.33 -0.49 -8.59
C GLU A 210 -13.48 -1.32 -7.61
N ASP A 211 -12.69 -0.66 -6.74
CA ASP A 211 -11.83 -1.35 -5.77
C ASP A 211 -12.67 -2.14 -4.74
N PRO A 212 -12.59 -3.48 -4.73
CA PRO A 212 -13.37 -4.31 -3.82
C PRO A 212 -12.66 -4.57 -2.49
N LEU A 213 -11.34 -4.31 -2.39
CA LEU A 213 -10.53 -4.60 -1.20
C LEU A 213 -10.44 -3.40 -0.25
N VAL A 214 -10.22 -2.22 -0.80
CA VAL A 214 -10.38 -0.95 -0.08
C VAL A 214 -11.32 -0.11 -0.92
N THR A 215 -12.60 -0.11 -0.58
CA THR A 215 -13.59 0.61 -1.40
C THR A 215 -13.24 2.10 -1.52
N VAL A 216 -13.65 2.72 -2.63
CA VAL A 216 -13.34 4.12 -2.99
C VAL A 216 -13.69 5.12 -1.87
N SER A 217 -14.58 4.73 -0.95
CA SER A 217 -14.90 5.55 0.24
C SER A 217 -13.67 5.83 1.11
N GLY A 218 -12.69 4.91 1.17
CA GLY A 218 -11.43 5.11 1.89
C GLY A 218 -10.56 6.22 1.28
N GLY A 219 -10.44 6.23 -0.06
CA GLY A 219 -9.74 7.31 -0.77
C GLY A 219 -10.45 8.64 -0.66
N LYS A 220 -11.78 8.66 -0.79
CA LYS A 220 -12.58 9.88 -0.59
C LYS A 220 -12.43 10.43 0.83
N ALA A 221 -12.44 9.57 1.85
CA ALA A 221 -12.21 10.00 3.23
C ALA A 221 -10.78 10.54 3.44
N THR A 222 -9.78 9.89 2.85
CA THR A 222 -8.38 10.38 2.90
C THR A 222 -8.28 11.78 2.27
N ALA A 223 -8.86 11.98 1.10
CA ALA A 223 -8.84 13.28 0.43
C ALA A 223 -9.61 14.34 1.22
N ALA A 224 -10.75 13.99 1.82
CA ALA A 224 -11.52 14.93 2.66
C ALA A 224 -10.76 15.32 3.94
N ALA A 225 -9.91 14.42 4.46
CA ALA A 225 -9.13 14.67 5.67
C ALA A 225 -7.90 15.56 5.42
N VAL A 226 -7.32 15.56 4.23
CA VAL A 226 -6.11 16.35 3.93
C VAL A 226 -6.49 17.67 3.27
N PRO A 227 -6.26 18.83 3.91
CA PRO A 227 -6.58 20.13 3.32
C PRO A 227 -5.83 20.36 2.01
N GLY A 228 -6.57 20.71 0.95
CA GLY A 228 -5.98 21.01 -0.37
C GLY A 228 -5.45 19.81 -1.14
N SER A 229 -5.75 18.58 -0.71
CA SER A 229 -5.38 17.38 -1.47
C SER A 229 -6.13 17.29 -2.80
N GLU A 230 -5.49 16.64 -3.77
CA GLU A 230 -6.14 16.25 -5.02
C GLU A 230 -6.61 14.80 -4.93
N LEU A 231 -7.81 14.50 -5.48
CA LEU A 231 -8.36 13.16 -5.58
C LEU A 231 -8.56 12.79 -7.05
N VAL A 232 -7.91 11.73 -7.47
CA VAL A 232 -8.08 11.10 -8.79
C VAL A 232 -8.77 9.76 -8.60
N VAL A 233 -10.03 9.65 -9.06
CA VAL A 233 -10.78 8.40 -9.09
C VAL A 233 -10.75 7.86 -10.50
N ILE A 234 -10.30 6.60 -10.67
CA ILE A 234 -10.11 5.97 -11.97
C ILE A 234 -11.24 4.97 -12.22
N PRO A 235 -12.14 5.24 -13.20
CA PRO A 235 -13.22 4.32 -13.55
C PRO A 235 -12.69 2.98 -14.04
N GLY A 236 -13.34 1.90 -13.62
CA GLY A 236 -12.96 0.53 -13.99
C GLY A 236 -11.71 -0.02 -13.30
N MET A 237 -10.99 0.78 -12.52
CA MET A 237 -9.83 0.35 -11.76
C MET A 237 -10.28 -0.29 -10.43
N GLY A 238 -9.71 -1.47 -10.13
CA GLY A 238 -9.85 -2.19 -8.86
C GLY A 238 -8.70 -1.92 -7.90
N HIS A 239 -8.27 -2.98 -7.18
CA HIS A 239 -7.17 -2.92 -6.22
C HIS A 239 -5.84 -3.40 -6.84
N ASP A 240 -5.53 -2.95 -8.04
CA ASP A 240 -4.29 -3.21 -8.76
C ASP A 240 -3.89 -1.99 -9.61
N LEU A 241 -2.74 -2.07 -10.29
CA LEU A 241 -2.21 -1.01 -11.14
C LEU A 241 -2.13 -1.52 -12.58
N PRO A 242 -3.25 -1.52 -13.35
CA PRO A 242 -3.22 -1.91 -14.75
C PRO A 242 -2.35 -0.96 -15.57
N ASP A 243 -1.62 -1.51 -16.53
CA ASP A 243 -0.65 -0.75 -17.34
C ASP A 243 -1.29 0.39 -18.15
N ALA A 244 -2.54 0.20 -18.56
CA ALA A 244 -3.31 1.20 -19.29
C ALA A 244 -3.52 2.53 -18.53
N VAL A 245 -3.37 2.54 -17.21
CA VAL A 245 -3.52 3.77 -16.40
C VAL A 245 -2.21 4.32 -15.84
N TRP A 246 -1.07 3.70 -16.17
CA TRP A 246 0.22 4.15 -15.61
C TRP A 246 0.57 5.58 -15.99
N ASP A 247 0.35 5.98 -17.24
CA ASP A 247 0.63 7.36 -17.68
C ASP A 247 -0.20 8.36 -16.87
N LEU A 248 -1.50 8.09 -16.67
CA LEU A 248 -2.37 8.92 -15.86
C LEU A 248 -1.87 9.03 -14.41
N ILE A 249 -1.52 7.90 -13.79
CA ILE A 249 -1.02 7.84 -12.40
C ILE A 249 0.32 8.58 -12.30
N ILE A 250 1.24 8.35 -13.22
CA ILE A 250 2.58 8.96 -13.21
C ILE A 250 2.47 10.46 -13.45
N ASP A 251 1.66 10.91 -14.39
CA ASP A 251 1.46 12.34 -14.65
C ASP A 251 0.85 13.05 -13.43
N ALA A 252 -0.11 12.42 -12.74
CA ALA A 252 -0.67 12.96 -11.51
C ALA A 252 0.38 13.04 -10.38
N ILE A 253 1.22 11.99 -10.22
CA ILE A 253 2.34 12.02 -9.26
C ILE A 253 3.30 13.15 -9.58
N VAL A 254 3.72 13.29 -10.85
CA VAL A 254 4.63 14.36 -11.30
C VAL A 254 4.04 15.73 -11.03
N ALA A 255 2.76 15.94 -11.36
CA ALA A 255 2.07 17.20 -11.11
C ALA A 255 2.04 17.54 -9.61
N ASN A 256 1.71 16.55 -8.76
CA ASN A 256 1.71 16.73 -7.30
C ASN A 256 3.10 17.07 -6.75
N THR A 257 4.16 16.43 -7.27
CA THR A 257 5.53 16.74 -6.83
C THR A 257 5.98 18.14 -7.22
N ALA A 258 5.50 18.67 -8.35
CA ALA A 258 5.81 20.02 -8.82
C ALA A 258 5.20 21.14 -7.95
N LEU A 259 4.20 20.83 -7.13
CA LEU A 259 3.61 21.77 -6.17
C LEU A 259 4.47 21.97 -4.90
N ALA A 260 5.47 21.10 -4.70
CA ALA A 260 6.33 21.19 -3.52
C ALA A 260 7.24 22.41 -3.58
N THR A 261 7.25 23.19 -2.52
CA THR A 261 8.26 24.25 -2.34
C THR A 261 9.52 23.65 -1.71
N VAL A 262 10.65 23.82 -2.39
CA VAL A 262 11.97 23.30 -1.98
C VAL A 262 12.59 24.15 -0.88
#